data_add2089cfb3a60d545938ca5ddede950
#
_entry.id   add2089cfb3a60d545938ca5ddede950
#
_cell.length_a   1.000
_cell.length_b   1.000
_cell.length_c   1.000
_cell.angle_alpha   90.00
_cell.angle_beta   90.00
_cell.angle_gamma   90.00
#
_symmetry.space_group_name_H-M   'P 1'
#
loop_
_entity.id
_entity.type
_entity.pdbx_description
1 polymer ?
#
loop_
_entity_poly.entity_id
_entity_poly.type
_entity_poly.pdbx_seq_one_letter_code
_entity_poly.pdbx_strand_id
1 'polypeptide(L)'
;MTYTTQGAGSSIKGVLGKKLGMTQVFDANNKMVPVTVVEAGPCVVTQIRTPEKDGYSAVQIAFGAIDPKKITKPLAGHFAKAGVTPRRSVAELRTLDTTSYSVGQELGATVFAAGELVDATGTSTGKGTAGVMKRHGFGGLGSSHGVDRKHRMPGSIGACSTPGRVFKGMRMSGVMGGVRVTTQNLVVHSVDADRNLLLIKGSVPGPDGQLVFIRSAAKHAIFETAKAGA
;
A
#
# COMPACT_ATOMS: atom_id res chain seq x y z
N MET A 1 10.86 5.86 22.76
CA MET A 1 10.89 7.06 21.89
C MET A 1 9.52 7.27 21.31
N THR A 2 8.76 8.17 21.87
CA THR A 2 7.44 8.59 21.41
C THR A 2 7.62 9.54 20.25
N TYR A 3 7.29 9.11 19.05
CA TYR A 3 7.25 9.98 17.89
C TYR A 3 6.01 10.88 17.98
N THR A 4 6.21 12.08 18.49
CA THR A 4 5.21 13.15 18.48
C THR A 4 5.18 13.71 17.05
N THR A 5 4.25 13.26 16.23
CA THR A 5 3.93 13.88 14.94
C THR A 5 3.08 15.14 15.21
N GLN A 6 3.71 16.21 15.57
CA GLN A 6 3.12 17.55 15.48
C GLN A 6 3.59 18.16 14.14
N GLY A 7 2.78 18.04 13.14
CA GLY A 7 2.91 18.73 11.86
C GLY A 7 1.54 19.20 11.43
N ALA A 8 1.41 20.52 11.27
CA ALA A 8 0.19 21.27 11.04
C ALA A 8 -0.75 20.64 10.00
N GLY A 9 -2.01 20.43 10.38
CA GLY A 9 -3.21 20.73 9.60
C GLY A 9 -3.52 20.02 8.29
N SER A 10 -2.74 19.04 7.82
CA SER A 10 -3.09 18.27 6.63
C SER A 10 -3.86 17.02 7.02
N SER A 11 -5.18 17.03 6.82
CA SER A 11 -6.01 15.82 6.95
C SER A 11 -5.46 14.73 6.04
N ILE A 12 -5.10 13.57 6.61
CA ILE A 12 -4.62 12.42 5.83
C ILE A 12 -5.77 11.90 5.00
N LYS A 13 -5.68 12.10 3.68
CA LYS A 13 -6.64 11.61 2.69
C LYS A 13 -6.27 10.18 2.27
N GLY A 14 -7.26 9.39 1.89
CA GLY A 14 -6.99 8.04 1.38
C GLY A 14 -8.19 7.42 0.69
N VAL A 15 -7.91 6.60 -0.33
CA VAL A 15 -8.92 5.84 -1.07
C VAL A 15 -8.42 4.41 -1.33
N LEU A 16 -9.36 3.50 -1.47
CA LEU A 16 -9.11 2.17 -2.01
C LEU A 16 -9.38 2.20 -3.51
N GLY A 17 -8.54 1.52 -4.27
CA GLY A 17 -8.70 1.43 -5.71
C GLY A 17 -8.25 0.08 -6.26
N LYS A 18 -8.50 -0.14 -7.53
CA LYS A 18 -8.08 -1.30 -8.29
C LYS A 18 -7.04 -0.88 -9.32
N LYS A 19 -5.86 -1.50 -9.29
CA LYS A 19 -4.86 -1.28 -10.33
C LYS A 19 -5.38 -1.84 -11.65
N LEU A 20 -5.46 -1.03 -12.69
CA LEU A 20 -5.90 -1.45 -14.02
C LEU A 20 -4.71 -1.89 -14.89
N GLY A 21 -3.58 -1.21 -14.78
CA GLY A 21 -2.38 -1.48 -15.56
C GLY A 21 -1.45 -0.29 -15.62
N MET A 22 -0.45 -0.35 -16.50
CA MET A 22 0.48 0.76 -16.75
C MET A 22 0.37 1.20 -18.20
N THR A 23 0.53 2.51 -18.41
CA THR A 23 0.59 3.14 -19.74
C THR A 23 1.63 4.26 -19.74
N GLN A 24 1.75 4.94 -20.86
CA GLN A 24 2.62 6.09 -21.04
C GLN A 24 1.78 7.28 -21.48
N VAL A 25 2.07 8.44 -20.90
CA VAL A 25 1.46 9.71 -21.28
C VAL A 25 2.54 10.75 -21.53
N PHE A 26 2.26 11.71 -22.41
CA PHE A 26 3.15 12.83 -22.61
C PHE A 26 2.82 13.94 -21.62
N ASP A 27 3.85 14.47 -20.98
CA ASP A 27 3.75 15.65 -20.12
C ASP A 27 3.70 16.94 -20.96
N ALA A 28 3.37 18.07 -20.34
CA ALA A 28 3.35 19.38 -20.99
C ALA A 28 4.66 19.75 -21.73
N ASN A 29 5.78 19.16 -21.33
CA ASN A 29 7.10 19.32 -21.94
C ASN A 29 7.40 18.27 -23.04
N ASN A 30 6.39 17.57 -23.58
CA ASN A 30 6.54 16.46 -24.53
C ASN A 30 7.46 15.33 -24.06
N LYS A 31 7.65 15.18 -22.73
CA LYS A 31 8.37 14.05 -22.17
C LYS A 31 7.42 12.89 -21.92
N MET A 32 7.82 11.71 -22.36
CA MET A 32 7.10 10.48 -22.08
C MET A 32 7.22 10.10 -20.61
N VAL A 33 6.11 9.99 -19.90
CA VAL A 33 6.03 9.66 -18.48
C VAL A 33 5.29 8.33 -18.31
N PRO A 34 5.92 7.31 -17.69
CA PRO A 34 5.22 6.08 -17.36
C PRO A 34 4.26 6.34 -16.21
N VAL A 35 3.01 5.91 -16.37
CA VAL A 35 1.97 6.05 -15.33
C VAL A 35 1.27 4.73 -15.08
N THR A 36 0.89 4.51 -13.84
CA THR A 36 -0.04 3.44 -13.44
C THR A 36 -1.44 4.01 -13.35
N VAL A 37 -2.39 3.35 -13.99
CA VAL A 37 -3.81 3.70 -13.95
C VAL A 37 -4.46 2.92 -12.84
N VAL A 38 -5.11 3.63 -11.92
CA VAL A 38 -5.84 3.06 -10.79
C VAL A 38 -7.28 3.56 -10.80
N GLU A 39 -8.25 2.66 -10.80
CA GLU A 39 -9.66 2.95 -10.56
C GLU A 39 -9.83 3.22 -9.06
N ALA A 40 -9.99 4.48 -8.68
CA ALA A 40 -10.00 4.95 -7.29
C ALA A 40 -11.41 5.31 -6.84
N GLY A 41 -12.11 4.35 -6.26
CA GLY A 41 -13.48 4.56 -5.80
C GLY A 41 -14.55 4.07 -6.78
N PRO A 42 -15.84 4.33 -6.51
CA PRO A 42 -16.31 4.99 -5.29
C PRO A 42 -16.09 4.15 -4.02
N CYS A 43 -15.46 4.74 -3.03
CA CYS A 43 -15.30 4.19 -1.69
C CYS A 43 -16.39 4.76 -0.79
N VAL A 44 -16.93 3.97 0.14
CA VAL A 44 -17.95 4.43 1.06
C VAL A 44 -17.41 4.36 2.48
N VAL A 45 -17.66 5.41 3.27
CA VAL A 45 -17.32 5.44 4.69
C VAL A 45 -18.31 4.57 5.46
N THR A 46 -17.81 3.54 6.14
CA THR A 46 -18.64 2.58 6.88
C THR A 46 -18.63 2.82 8.39
N GLN A 47 -17.54 3.35 8.92
CA GLN A 47 -17.42 3.61 10.35
C GLN A 47 -16.39 4.70 10.62
N ILE A 48 -16.62 5.50 11.65
CA ILE A 48 -15.66 6.46 12.17
C ILE A 48 -15.22 5.98 13.55
N ARG A 49 -13.91 5.85 13.76
CA ARG A 49 -13.28 5.51 15.02
C ARG A 49 -12.89 6.77 15.77
N THR A 50 -13.21 6.82 17.06
CA THR A 50 -12.90 7.95 17.93
C THR A 50 -12.01 7.51 19.10
N PRO A 51 -11.11 8.37 19.60
CA PRO A 51 -10.22 8.04 20.70
C PRO A 51 -10.94 7.61 21.97
N GLU A 52 -12.11 8.18 22.22
CA GLU A 52 -12.92 7.91 23.42
C GLU A 52 -13.45 6.46 23.47
N LYS A 53 -13.87 5.91 22.32
CA LYS A 53 -14.48 4.58 22.23
C LYS A 53 -13.49 3.50 21.82
N ASP A 54 -12.61 3.86 20.86
CA ASP A 54 -11.75 2.87 20.18
C ASP A 54 -10.27 3.02 20.55
N GLY A 55 -9.90 4.08 21.28
CA GLY A 55 -8.51 4.37 21.67
C GLY A 55 -7.66 4.99 20.55
N TYR A 56 -8.22 5.23 19.36
CA TYR A 56 -7.55 5.86 18.23
C TYR A 56 -8.55 6.48 17.25
N SER A 57 -8.05 7.44 16.44
CA SER A 57 -8.84 8.09 15.39
C SER A 57 -8.59 7.42 14.04
N ALA A 58 -9.65 7.02 13.35
CA ALA A 58 -9.58 6.48 11.99
C ALA A 58 -10.95 6.55 11.29
N VAL A 59 -10.90 6.55 9.97
CA VAL A 59 -12.08 6.42 9.10
C VAL A 59 -12.01 5.08 8.38
N GLN A 60 -13.03 4.26 8.54
CA GLN A 60 -13.14 2.98 7.85
C GLN A 60 -13.82 3.21 6.50
N ILE A 61 -13.13 2.83 5.43
CA ILE A 61 -13.59 2.95 4.04
C ILE A 61 -13.77 1.56 3.41
N ALA A 62 -14.80 1.42 2.61
CA ALA A 62 -15.13 0.17 1.92
C ALA A 62 -15.19 0.37 0.40
N PHE A 63 -14.67 -0.61 -0.36
CA PHE A 63 -14.54 -0.56 -1.82
C PHE A 63 -14.91 -1.88 -2.49
N GLY A 64 -15.39 -1.77 -3.72
CA GLY A 64 -15.70 -2.89 -4.60
C GLY A 64 -17.02 -3.57 -4.29
N ALA A 65 -17.87 -3.76 -5.30
CA ALA A 65 -19.13 -4.45 -5.15
C ALA A 65 -18.95 -5.94 -4.86
N ILE A 66 -19.83 -6.49 -4.05
CA ILE A 66 -19.89 -7.93 -3.75
C ILE A 66 -21.35 -8.38 -3.75
N ASP A 67 -21.58 -9.60 -4.22
CA ASP A 67 -22.90 -10.25 -4.14
C ASP A 67 -23.26 -10.45 -2.64
N PRO A 68 -24.44 -9.98 -2.17
CA PRO A 68 -24.87 -10.16 -0.79
C PRO A 68 -24.90 -11.62 -0.31
N LYS A 69 -25.08 -12.57 -1.21
CA LYS A 69 -25.05 -14.01 -0.91
C LYS A 69 -23.66 -14.52 -0.51
N LYS A 70 -22.60 -13.81 -0.91
CA LYS A 70 -21.19 -14.18 -0.63
C LYS A 70 -20.65 -13.54 0.63
N ILE A 71 -21.45 -12.77 1.35
CA ILE A 71 -21.03 -12.09 2.58
C ILE A 71 -21.41 -12.92 3.81
N THR A 72 -20.55 -12.92 4.80
CA THR A 72 -20.83 -13.54 6.08
C THR A 72 -21.82 -12.70 6.90
N LYS A 73 -22.65 -13.34 7.71
CA LYS A 73 -23.66 -12.65 8.55
C LYS A 73 -23.08 -11.50 9.41
N PRO A 74 -21.92 -11.65 10.09
CA PRO A 74 -21.33 -10.55 10.87
C PRO A 74 -21.00 -9.31 10.02
N LEU A 75 -20.43 -9.52 8.83
CA LEU A 75 -20.11 -8.41 7.91
C LEU A 75 -21.37 -7.78 7.34
N ALA A 76 -22.40 -8.58 7.02
CA ALA A 76 -23.69 -8.05 6.59
C ALA A 76 -24.31 -7.15 7.66
N GLY A 77 -24.28 -7.56 8.93
CA GLY A 77 -24.73 -6.72 10.05
C GLY A 77 -23.92 -5.44 10.22
N HIS A 78 -22.60 -5.49 9.99
CA HIS A 78 -21.73 -4.31 10.02
C HIS A 78 -22.12 -3.28 8.97
N PHE A 79 -22.33 -3.68 7.72
CA PHE A 79 -22.77 -2.79 6.64
C PHE A 79 -24.20 -2.29 6.86
N ALA A 80 -25.11 -3.14 7.35
CA ALA A 80 -26.48 -2.75 7.68
C ALA A 80 -26.53 -1.66 8.75
N LYS A 81 -25.66 -1.73 9.78
CA LYS A 81 -25.53 -0.69 10.81
C LYS A 81 -25.08 0.65 10.22
N ALA A 82 -24.24 0.63 9.20
CA ALA A 82 -23.78 1.82 8.48
C ALA A 82 -24.79 2.33 7.44
N GLY A 83 -25.88 1.60 7.16
CA GLY A 83 -26.85 1.92 6.11
C GLY A 83 -26.30 1.83 4.69
N VAL A 84 -25.23 1.02 4.48
CA VAL A 84 -24.48 0.98 3.21
C VAL A 84 -24.59 -0.41 2.58
N THR A 85 -24.60 -0.45 1.25
CA THR A 85 -24.52 -1.72 0.53
C THR A 85 -23.18 -2.43 0.81
N PRO A 86 -23.18 -3.75 0.98
CA PRO A 86 -21.99 -4.53 1.23
C PRO A 86 -20.90 -4.32 0.17
N ARG A 87 -19.65 -4.18 0.62
CA ARG A 87 -18.46 -4.03 -0.21
C ARG A 87 -17.46 -5.14 0.05
N ARG A 88 -16.62 -5.42 -0.95
CA ARG A 88 -15.67 -6.54 -0.92
C ARG A 88 -14.48 -6.30 0.01
N SER A 89 -13.94 -5.10 -0.01
CA SER A 89 -12.72 -4.75 0.71
C SER A 89 -12.97 -3.61 1.67
N VAL A 90 -12.48 -3.74 2.89
CA VAL A 90 -12.59 -2.75 3.95
C VAL A 90 -11.20 -2.44 4.46
N ALA A 91 -10.88 -1.17 4.66
CA ALA A 91 -9.62 -0.73 5.25
C ALA A 91 -9.85 0.50 6.13
N GLU A 92 -8.96 0.70 7.10
CA GLU A 92 -8.98 1.87 7.95
C GLU A 92 -7.91 2.86 7.54
N LEU A 93 -8.30 4.11 7.35
CA LEU A 93 -7.43 5.25 7.17
C LEU A 93 -7.26 5.94 8.52
N ARG A 94 -6.10 5.83 9.13
CA ARG A 94 -5.78 6.56 10.34
C ARG A 94 -5.57 8.04 10.01
N THR A 95 -6.38 8.90 10.59
CA THR A 95 -6.30 10.35 10.45
C THR A 95 -6.50 10.99 11.81
N LEU A 96 -5.93 12.16 12.02
CA LEU A 96 -6.12 12.94 13.26
C LEU A 96 -7.48 13.62 13.27
N ASP A 97 -7.93 14.09 12.11
CA ASP A 97 -9.22 14.75 11.96
C ASP A 97 -10.23 13.79 11.32
N THR A 98 -11.23 13.42 12.09
CA THR A 98 -12.35 12.57 11.67
C THR A 98 -13.64 13.37 11.47
N THR A 99 -13.67 14.66 11.83
CA THR A 99 -14.87 15.50 11.82
C THR A 99 -15.34 15.85 10.41
N SER A 100 -14.40 15.83 9.45
CA SER A 100 -14.69 16.09 8.03
C SER A 100 -15.36 14.92 7.30
N TYR A 101 -15.53 13.77 7.97
CA TYR A 101 -16.11 12.55 7.38
C TYR A 101 -17.45 12.22 8.02
N SER A 102 -18.37 11.71 7.22
CA SER A 102 -19.67 11.17 7.67
C SER A 102 -19.86 9.74 7.20
N VAL A 103 -20.56 8.92 8.02
CA VAL A 103 -20.90 7.54 7.63
C VAL A 103 -21.83 7.59 6.43
N GLY A 104 -21.57 6.74 5.43
CA GLY A 104 -22.28 6.73 4.16
C GLY A 104 -21.71 7.68 3.10
N GLN A 105 -20.77 8.56 3.44
CA GLN A 105 -20.11 9.46 2.48
C GLN A 105 -19.34 8.66 1.42
N GLU A 106 -19.46 9.08 0.16
CA GLU A 106 -18.70 8.53 -0.95
C GLU A 106 -17.42 9.32 -1.19
N LEU A 107 -16.31 8.60 -1.37
CA LEU A 107 -14.99 9.13 -1.66
C LEU A 107 -14.52 8.58 -3.01
N GLY A 108 -14.24 9.45 -3.96
CA GLY A 108 -13.76 9.10 -5.29
C GLY A 108 -12.33 9.57 -5.56
N ALA A 109 -11.93 9.54 -6.82
CA ALA A 109 -10.62 10.00 -7.28
C ALA A 109 -10.38 11.50 -6.99
N THR A 110 -11.45 12.31 -6.90
CA THR A 110 -11.43 13.76 -6.62
C THR A 110 -10.88 14.13 -5.26
N VAL A 111 -10.67 13.17 -4.35
CA VAL A 111 -10.01 13.37 -3.06
C VAL A 111 -8.58 13.87 -3.25
N PHE A 112 -7.93 13.48 -4.35
CA PHE A 112 -6.56 13.87 -4.70
C PHE A 112 -6.54 14.89 -5.83
N ALA A 113 -5.53 15.76 -5.82
CA ALA A 113 -5.26 16.72 -6.88
C ALA A 113 -4.06 16.30 -7.73
N ALA A 114 -4.00 16.78 -8.97
CA ALA A 114 -2.82 16.60 -9.81
C ALA A 114 -1.60 17.28 -9.18
N GLY A 115 -0.44 16.63 -9.22
CA GLY A 115 0.80 17.09 -8.59
C GLY A 115 0.94 16.68 -7.11
N GLU A 116 -0.10 16.19 -6.45
CA GLU A 116 -0.06 15.75 -5.06
C GLU A 116 0.83 14.50 -4.90
N LEU A 117 1.55 14.41 -3.78
CA LEU A 117 2.35 13.24 -3.43
C LEU A 117 1.55 12.24 -2.63
N VAL A 118 1.60 10.98 -3.06
CA VAL A 118 0.85 9.87 -2.48
C VAL A 118 1.73 8.67 -2.18
N ASP A 119 1.32 7.89 -1.19
CA ASP A 119 1.87 6.57 -0.89
C ASP A 119 0.89 5.50 -1.39
N ALA A 120 1.37 4.60 -2.25
CA ALA A 120 0.59 3.48 -2.75
C ALA A 120 0.98 2.17 -2.07
N THR A 121 0.03 1.53 -1.40
CA THR A 121 0.20 0.26 -0.70
C THR A 121 -0.57 -0.85 -1.41
N GLY A 122 0.10 -1.93 -1.73
CA GLY A 122 -0.52 -3.11 -2.34
C GLY A 122 0.17 -4.39 -1.92
N THR A 123 -0.38 -5.53 -2.32
CA THR A 123 0.27 -6.83 -2.14
C THR A 123 1.12 -7.14 -3.36
N SER A 124 2.41 -7.36 -3.17
CA SER A 124 3.33 -7.63 -4.28
C SER A 124 3.00 -8.97 -4.97
N THR A 125 3.35 -9.07 -6.25
CA THR A 125 3.19 -10.31 -7.01
C THR A 125 3.97 -11.45 -6.34
N GLY A 126 3.31 -12.58 -6.10
CA GLY A 126 3.94 -13.78 -5.58
C GLY A 126 4.96 -14.36 -6.55
N LYS A 127 6.10 -14.81 -6.03
CA LYS A 127 7.18 -15.44 -6.81
C LYS A 127 7.45 -16.88 -6.36
N GLY A 128 6.53 -17.46 -5.55
CA GLY A 128 6.66 -18.79 -5.00
C GLY A 128 7.84 -18.93 -4.03
N THR A 129 8.31 -20.16 -3.83
CA THR A 129 9.51 -20.44 -3.04
C THR A 129 10.74 -20.10 -3.88
N ALA A 130 11.56 -19.17 -3.38
CA ALA A 130 12.77 -18.69 -4.03
C ALA A 130 14.01 -19.06 -3.23
N GLY A 131 15.08 -19.42 -3.93
CA GLY A 131 16.40 -19.63 -3.35
C GLY A 131 17.03 -18.31 -2.86
N VAL A 132 18.08 -18.43 -2.08
CA VAL A 132 18.76 -17.29 -1.43
C VAL A 132 19.33 -16.27 -2.41
N MET A 133 19.77 -16.70 -3.59
CA MET A 133 20.27 -15.79 -4.64
C MET A 133 19.15 -14.86 -5.15
N LYS A 134 17.97 -15.42 -5.48
CA LYS A 134 16.83 -14.63 -5.96
C LYS A 134 16.19 -13.80 -4.85
N ARG A 135 16.07 -14.39 -3.64
CA ARG A 135 15.33 -13.76 -2.53
C ARG A 135 16.14 -12.68 -1.82
N HIS A 136 17.45 -12.87 -1.69
CA HIS A 136 18.32 -12.01 -0.88
C HIS A 136 19.52 -11.46 -1.62
N GLY A 137 19.72 -11.82 -2.90
CA GLY A 137 20.84 -11.33 -3.70
C GLY A 137 22.19 -11.96 -3.32
N PHE A 138 22.21 -13.19 -2.79
CA PHE A 138 23.46 -13.89 -2.46
C PHE A 138 24.25 -14.19 -3.74
N GLY A 139 25.59 -14.08 -3.67
CA GLY A 139 26.48 -14.37 -4.79
C GLY A 139 26.57 -15.84 -5.15
N GLY A 140 26.27 -16.75 -4.23
CA GLY A 140 26.48 -18.18 -4.39
C GLY A 140 27.96 -18.57 -4.28
N LEU A 141 28.30 -19.75 -4.80
CA LEU A 141 29.66 -20.29 -4.83
C LEU A 141 30.18 -20.34 -6.28
N GLY A 142 31.47 -20.28 -6.47
CA GLY A 142 32.11 -20.34 -7.78
C GLY A 142 31.78 -21.63 -8.57
N SER A 143 31.97 -21.59 -9.89
CA SER A 143 31.63 -22.71 -10.77
C SER A 143 32.80 -23.70 -10.98
N SER A 144 33.97 -23.50 -10.35
CA SER A 144 35.18 -24.34 -10.44
C SER A 144 35.76 -24.70 -9.08
N HIS A 145 36.95 -25.26 -9.03
CA HIS A 145 37.66 -25.63 -7.79
C HIS A 145 36.91 -26.64 -6.91
N GLY A 146 36.32 -27.69 -7.51
CA GLY A 146 35.65 -28.76 -6.78
C GLY A 146 34.28 -28.40 -6.19
N VAL A 147 33.72 -27.27 -6.55
CA VAL A 147 32.36 -26.90 -6.17
C VAL A 147 31.38 -27.73 -7.04
N ASP A 148 30.98 -28.89 -6.54
CA ASP A 148 29.91 -29.68 -7.11
C ASP A 148 28.58 -29.15 -6.61
N ARG A 149 27.46 -29.35 -7.19
CA ARG A 149 26.05 -29.13 -6.80
C ARG A 149 25.73 -28.00 -5.79
N LYS A 150 26.72 -27.19 -5.36
CA LYS A 150 26.56 -26.14 -4.30
C LYS A 150 26.55 -24.70 -4.82
N HIS A 151 26.58 -24.49 -6.15
CA HIS A 151 26.71 -23.18 -6.79
C HIS A 151 25.69 -22.14 -6.30
N ARG A 152 24.45 -22.56 -6.02
CA ARG A 152 23.34 -21.65 -5.66
C ARG A 152 22.94 -21.74 -4.17
N MET A 153 23.79 -22.32 -3.34
CA MET A 153 23.53 -22.49 -1.90
C MET A 153 23.88 -21.23 -1.09
N PRO A 154 23.33 -21.09 0.13
CA PRO A 154 23.58 -19.92 0.99
C PRO A 154 25.01 -19.85 1.54
N GLY A 155 25.76 -20.98 1.54
CA GLY A 155 27.01 -21.10 2.26
C GLY A 155 26.79 -21.45 3.74
N SER A 156 27.72 -21.04 4.61
CA SER A 156 27.60 -21.26 6.06
C SER A 156 26.41 -20.49 6.64
N ILE A 157 25.68 -21.12 7.55
CA ILE A 157 24.53 -20.52 8.24
C ILE A 157 24.79 -20.29 9.74
N GLY A 158 26.00 -20.63 10.22
CA GLY A 158 26.35 -20.44 11.63
C GLY A 158 27.77 -20.86 11.94
N ALA A 159 28.15 -20.70 13.20
CA ALA A 159 29.39 -21.17 13.79
C ALA A 159 29.15 -22.49 14.54
N CYS A 160 30.22 -23.23 14.85
CA CYS A 160 30.19 -24.57 15.40
C CYS A 160 29.49 -24.68 16.78
N SER A 161 30.18 -25.13 17.82
CA SER A 161 29.64 -25.37 19.16
C SER A 161 29.15 -24.11 19.89
N THR A 162 29.70 -22.96 19.56
CA THR A 162 29.25 -21.66 20.08
C THR A 162 28.82 -20.76 18.90
N PRO A 163 27.57 -20.35 18.81
CA PRO A 163 26.45 -20.40 19.80
C PRO A 163 25.62 -21.72 19.78
N GLY A 164 25.98 -22.74 19.02
CA GLY A 164 25.26 -24.01 18.94
C GLY A 164 23.86 -23.92 18.33
N ARG A 165 23.53 -22.82 17.65
CA ARG A 165 22.23 -22.56 17.02
C ARG A 165 22.39 -21.61 15.85
N VAL A 166 21.40 -21.62 14.94
CA VAL A 166 21.27 -20.62 13.90
C VAL A 166 20.55 -19.39 14.46
N PHE A 167 21.08 -18.20 14.22
CA PHE A 167 20.47 -16.96 14.71
C PHE A 167 19.11 -16.69 14.05
N LYS A 168 18.20 -16.11 14.84
CA LYS A 168 16.92 -15.63 14.30
C LYS A 168 17.18 -14.54 13.26
N GLY A 169 16.37 -14.56 12.17
CA GLY A 169 16.51 -13.60 11.07
C GLY A 169 17.60 -13.95 10.04
N MET A 170 18.29 -15.11 10.17
CA MET A 170 19.20 -15.59 9.14
C MET A 170 18.51 -15.70 7.79
N ARG A 171 19.12 -15.13 6.75
CA ARG A 171 18.56 -15.10 5.40
C ARG A 171 18.66 -16.48 4.75
N MET A 172 17.51 -17.10 4.53
CA MET A 172 17.38 -18.44 3.94
C MET A 172 16.39 -18.41 2.76
N SER A 173 16.36 -19.51 2.01
CA SER A 173 15.32 -19.75 0.99
C SER A 173 13.92 -19.73 1.63
N GLY A 174 12.90 -19.44 0.84
CA GLY A 174 11.52 -19.42 1.29
C GLY A 174 10.62 -18.63 0.36
N VAL A 175 9.38 -18.42 0.78
CA VAL A 175 8.38 -17.69 -0.01
C VAL A 175 8.85 -16.26 -0.27
N MET A 176 8.74 -15.82 -1.52
CA MET A 176 9.06 -14.47 -1.98
C MET A 176 7.85 -13.84 -2.65
N GLY A 177 7.59 -12.56 -2.39
CA GLY A 177 6.39 -11.88 -2.86
C GLY A 177 5.14 -12.26 -2.07
N GLY A 178 3.96 -11.79 -2.52
CA GLY A 178 2.70 -11.98 -1.80
C GLY A 178 2.66 -11.23 -0.46
N VAL A 179 3.51 -10.23 -0.27
CA VAL A 179 3.62 -9.42 0.95
C VAL A 179 3.13 -8.01 0.69
N ARG A 180 2.64 -7.35 1.73
CA ARG A 180 2.27 -5.94 1.69
C ARG A 180 3.50 -5.07 1.48
N VAL A 181 3.49 -4.25 0.43
CA VAL A 181 4.56 -3.31 0.07
C VAL A 181 3.94 -1.93 -0.13
N THR A 182 4.65 -0.90 0.31
CA THR A 182 4.27 0.50 0.08
C THR A 182 5.35 1.19 -0.74
N THR A 183 4.96 1.75 -1.89
CA THR A 183 5.80 2.68 -2.66
C THR A 183 5.43 4.09 -2.21
N GLN A 184 6.42 4.80 -1.69
CA GLN A 184 6.25 6.13 -1.09
C GLN A 184 6.55 7.25 -2.10
N ASN A 185 5.95 8.42 -1.87
CA ASN A 185 6.23 9.67 -2.60
C ASN A 185 6.03 9.55 -4.12
N LEU A 186 4.95 8.91 -4.54
CA LEU A 186 4.54 8.89 -5.93
C LEU A 186 3.74 10.17 -6.24
N VAL A 187 3.92 10.72 -7.44
CA VAL A 187 3.22 11.92 -7.90
C VAL A 187 1.94 11.51 -8.62
N VAL A 188 0.82 12.13 -8.28
CA VAL A 188 -0.42 12.04 -9.05
C VAL A 188 -0.25 12.87 -10.32
N HIS A 189 -0.21 12.24 -11.48
CA HIS A 189 -0.04 12.92 -12.77
C HIS A 189 -1.33 13.64 -13.17
N SER A 190 -2.46 12.95 -13.15
CA SER A 190 -3.78 13.50 -13.48
C SER A 190 -4.89 12.72 -12.79
N VAL A 191 -6.04 13.35 -12.66
CA VAL A 191 -7.25 12.79 -12.05
C VAL A 191 -8.39 12.92 -13.05
N ASP A 192 -9.04 11.80 -13.36
CA ASP A 192 -10.25 11.75 -14.17
C ASP A 192 -11.44 11.49 -13.22
N ALA A 193 -12.22 12.52 -12.98
CA ALA A 193 -13.34 12.48 -12.05
C ALA A 193 -14.52 11.66 -12.62
N ASP A 194 -14.75 11.71 -13.92
CA ASP A 194 -15.90 11.06 -14.56
C ASP A 194 -15.78 9.54 -14.53
N ARG A 195 -14.56 9.04 -14.68
CA ARG A 195 -14.24 7.61 -14.67
C ARG A 195 -13.68 7.12 -13.34
N ASN A 196 -13.52 8.00 -12.35
CA ASN A 196 -12.85 7.71 -11.08
C ASN A 196 -11.43 7.12 -11.27
N LEU A 197 -10.65 7.66 -12.22
CA LEU A 197 -9.30 7.20 -12.48
C LEU A 197 -8.26 8.14 -11.87
N LEU A 198 -7.24 7.53 -11.25
CA LEU A 198 -6.00 8.19 -10.84
C LEU A 198 -4.84 7.69 -11.71
N LEU A 199 -4.17 8.60 -12.38
CA LEU A 199 -2.93 8.33 -13.09
C LEU A 199 -1.75 8.70 -12.18
N ILE A 200 -1.03 7.69 -11.70
CA ILE A 200 0.08 7.86 -10.77
C ILE A 200 1.39 7.62 -11.50
N LYS A 201 2.32 8.57 -11.42
CA LYS A 201 3.62 8.47 -12.06
C LYS A 201 4.45 7.35 -11.43
N GLY A 202 4.91 6.41 -12.27
CA GLY A 202 5.74 5.29 -11.86
C GLY A 202 4.95 4.01 -11.56
N SER A 203 5.60 3.07 -10.89
CA SER A 203 5.06 1.75 -10.60
C SER A 203 4.32 1.69 -9.26
N VAL A 204 3.17 1.05 -9.25
CA VAL A 204 2.37 0.74 -8.06
C VAL A 204 2.48 -0.75 -7.76
N PRO A 205 2.66 -1.16 -6.49
CA PRO A 205 2.84 -2.57 -6.14
C PRO A 205 1.61 -3.42 -6.45
N GLY A 206 1.86 -4.67 -6.83
CA GLY A 206 0.84 -5.67 -7.11
C GLY A 206 0.59 -5.93 -8.60
N PRO A 207 -0.03 -7.07 -8.95
CA PRO A 207 -0.48 -7.36 -10.30
C PRO A 207 -1.69 -6.51 -10.68
N ASP A 208 -2.01 -6.48 -11.96
CA ASP A 208 -3.19 -5.81 -12.48
C ASP A 208 -4.46 -6.49 -11.94
N GLY A 209 -5.49 -5.71 -11.72
CA GLY A 209 -6.74 -6.14 -11.09
C GLY A 209 -6.70 -6.22 -9.56
N GLN A 210 -5.58 -5.96 -8.91
CA GLN A 210 -5.45 -6.05 -7.45
C GLN A 210 -5.84 -4.75 -6.74
N LEU A 211 -6.30 -4.93 -5.50
CA LEU A 211 -6.60 -3.83 -4.59
C LEU A 211 -5.33 -3.07 -4.22
N VAL A 212 -5.41 -1.75 -4.30
CA VAL A 212 -4.37 -0.80 -3.88
C VAL A 212 -4.99 0.20 -2.92
N PHE A 213 -4.28 0.52 -1.84
CA PHE A 213 -4.61 1.58 -0.91
C PHE A 213 -3.72 2.79 -1.20
N ILE A 214 -4.31 3.91 -1.57
CA ILE A 214 -3.62 5.17 -1.88
C ILE A 214 -3.94 6.15 -0.77
N ARG A 215 -2.92 6.78 -0.20
CA ARG A 215 -3.06 7.81 0.84
C ARG A 215 -2.09 8.96 0.59
N SER A 216 -2.32 10.10 1.21
CA SER A 216 -1.35 11.20 1.23
C SER A 216 0.01 10.72 1.71
N ALA A 217 1.10 11.23 1.11
CA ALA A 217 2.45 10.79 1.43
C ALA A 217 2.84 11.17 2.86
N ALA A 218 3.19 10.17 3.67
CA ALA A 218 3.52 10.37 5.08
C ALA A 218 4.82 11.17 5.29
N LYS A 219 5.78 11.09 4.36
CA LYS A 219 7.08 11.76 4.48
C LYS A 219 7.10 13.18 3.94
N HIS A 220 6.15 13.56 3.08
CA HIS A 220 6.12 14.90 2.47
C HIS A 220 5.80 15.99 3.49
N ALA A 221 4.90 15.72 4.41
CA ALA A 221 4.54 16.66 5.48
C ALA A 221 5.75 17.06 6.36
N ILE A 222 6.75 16.18 6.50
CA ILE A 222 7.97 16.44 7.27
C ILE A 222 8.90 17.42 6.54
N PHE A 223 8.95 17.37 5.21
CA PHE A 223 9.83 18.24 4.41
C PHE A 223 9.25 19.64 4.20
N GLU A 224 7.94 19.82 4.13
CA GLU A 224 7.32 21.14 4.03
C GLU A 224 7.45 21.92 5.34
N THR A 225 7.28 21.28 6.49
CA THR A 225 7.49 21.93 7.79
C THR A 225 8.95 22.32 8.02
N ALA A 226 9.92 21.55 7.52
CA ALA A 226 11.33 21.87 7.58
C ALA A 226 11.71 23.06 6.67
N LYS A 227 11.02 23.27 5.53
CA LYS A 227 11.25 24.42 4.64
C LYS A 227 10.54 25.69 5.11
N ALA A 228 9.44 25.57 5.83
CA ALA A 228 8.71 26.73 6.38
C ALA A 228 9.36 27.31 7.65
N GLY A 229 10.30 26.59 8.26
CA GLY A 229 11.05 27.01 9.46
C GLY A 229 12.50 27.42 9.20
N ALA A 230 12.92 27.55 7.96
CA ALA A 230 14.22 28.07 7.51
C ALA A 230 14.03 29.40 6.75
#